data_03b3a7e1716bd5b4d1cd3587a74d1c1c
#
_entry.id   03b3a7e1716bd5b4d1cd3587a74d1c1c
#
_cell.length_a   1.000
_cell.length_b   1.000
_cell.length_c   1.000
_cell.angle_alpha   90.00
_cell.angle_beta   90.00
_cell.angle_gamma   90.00
#
_symmetry.space_group_name_H-M   'P 1'
#
loop_
_entity.id
_entity.type
_entity.pdbx_description
1 polymer ?
#
loop_
_entity_poly.entity_id
_entity_poly.type
_entity_poly.pdbx_seq_one_letter_code
_entity_poly.pdbx_strand_id
1 'polypeptide(L)'
;MLYRVDLHLRANVDDEALHEILVRANTYAIVETVEATRDGESGNCRFTARIDAPSPEAALGSLLTVIAQTSGSIGLVEEGSLLRVGIERE
;
A
#
# COMPACT_ATOMS: atom_id res chain seq x y z
N MET A 1 17.35 -3.19 -6.45
CA MET A 1 17.34 -3.60 -5.04
C MET A 1 15.91 -3.88 -4.59
N LEU A 2 15.75 -4.91 -3.80
CA LEU A 2 14.43 -5.29 -3.29
C LEU A 2 14.21 -4.68 -1.90
N TYR A 3 13.08 -4.00 -1.75
CA TYR A 3 12.67 -3.37 -0.49
C TYR A 3 11.33 -3.92 -0.03
N ARG A 4 11.20 -4.10 1.28
CA ARG A 4 9.93 -4.38 1.92
C ARG A 4 9.39 -3.06 2.48
N VAL A 5 8.20 -2.67 2.05
CA VAL A 5 7.57 -1.42 2.46
C VAL A 5 6.27 -1.72 3.21
N ASP A 6 6.16 -1.16 4.41
CA ASP A 6 4.95 -1.22 5.23
C ASP A 6 4.30 0.15 5.27
N LEU A 7 3.02 0.23 4.95
CA LEU A 7 2.22 1.45 5.07
C LEU A 7 1.03 1.21 5.99
N HIS A 8 0.87 2.09 6.98
CA HIS A 8 -0.32 2.14 7.81
C HIS A 8 -1.12 3.36 7.43
N LEU A 9 -2.34 3.16 6.98
CA LEU A 9 -3.21 4.23 6.50
C LEU A 9 -4.47 4.34 7.36
N ARG A 10 -4.84 5.58 7.65
CA ARG A 10 -6.15 5.87 8.22
C ARG A 10 -7.17 5.83 7.08
N ALA A 11 -7.94 4.76 7.02
CA ALA A 11 -8.92 4.57 5.97
C ALA A 11 -10.11 3.82 6.53
N ASN A 12 -11.29 4.16 6.04
CA ASN A 12 -12.51 3.42 6.37
C ASN A 12 -12.95 2.66 5.12
N VAL A 13 -12.28 1.55 4.88
CA VAL A 13 -12.49 0.70 3.69
C VAL A 13 -13.03 -0.63 4.17
N ASP A 14 -14.05 -1.16 3.50
CA ASP A 14 -14.54 -2.49 3.80
C ASP A 14 -13.65 -3.59 3.19
N ASP A 15 -13.87 -4.83 3.60
CA ASP A 15 -13.05 -5.96 3.16
C ASP A 15 -13.14 -6.20 1.66
N GLU A 16 -14.30 -5.97 1.06
CA GLU A 16 -14.52 -6.14 -0.38
C GLU A 16 -13.69 -5.12 -1.18
N ALA A 17 -13.75 -3.85 -0.78
CA ALA A 17 -12.96 -2.79 -1.43
C ALA A 17 -11.47 -3.03 -1.27
N LEU A 18 -11.02 -3.47 -0.09
CA LEU A 18 -9.63 -3.80 0.15
C LEU A 18 -9.15 -4.95 -0.73
N HIS A 19 -9.96 -6.00 -0.85
CA HIS A 19 -9.66 -7.13 -1.73
C HIS A 19 -9.51 -6.69 -3.18
N GLU A 20 -10.38 -5.83 -3.67
CA GLU A 20 -10.32 -5.31 -5.04
C GLU A 20 -9.04 -4.50 -5.27
N ILE A 21 -8.65 -3.66 -4.31
CA ILE A 21 -7.39 -2.91 -4.37
C ILE A 21 -6.20 -3.87 -4.49
N LEU A 22 -6.18 -4.93 -3.68
CA LEU A 22 -5.10 -5.92 -3.70
C LEU A 22 -5.00 -6.65 -5.03
N VAL A 23 -6.12 -7.07 -5.59
CA VAL A 23 -6.15 -7.75 -6.89
C VAL A 23 -5.55 -6.84 -7.97
N ARG A 24 -5.94 -5.59 -8.00
CA ARG A 24 -5.41 -4.62 -8.98
C ARG A 24 -3.93 -4.31 -8.74
N ALA A 25 -3.53 -4.10 -7.48
CA ALA A 25 -2.15 -3.77 -7.13
C ALA A 25 -1.18 -4.87 -7.56
N ASN A 26 -1.56 -6.13 -7.44
CA ASN A 26 -0.72 -7.26 -7.83
C ASN A 26 -0.56 -7.42 -9.35
N THR A 27 -1.24 -6.62 -10.16
CA THR A 27 -1.04 -6.61 -11.61
C THR A 27 0.11 -5.70 -12.07
N TYR A 28 0.63 -4.86 -11.18
CA TYR A 28 1.73 -3.93 -11.51
C TYR A 28 3.08 -4.67 -11.50
N ALA A 29 3.84 -4.52 -12.58
CA ALA A 29 5.10 -5.23 -12.76
C ALA A 29 6.19 -4.86 -11.75
N ILE A 30 6.15 -3.64 -11.21
CA ILE A 30 7.13 -3.17 -10.22
C ILE A 30 6.90 -3.74 -8.82
N VAL A 31 5.73 -4.34 -8.58
CA VAL A 31 5.36 -4.93 -7.30
C VAL A 31 5.46 -6.44 -7.40
N GLU A 32 6.33 -7.05 -6.60
CA GLU A 32 6.40 -8.52 -6.54
C GLU A 32 5.20 -9.09 -5.80
N THR A 33 4.94 -8.57 -4.61
CA THR A 33 3.79 -9.00 -3.82
C THR A 33 3.23 -7.80 -3.06
N VAL A 34 1.91 -7.76 -2.93
CA VAL A 34 1.21 -6.83 -2.03
C VAL A 34 0.27 -7.63 -1.17
N GLU A 35 0.33 -7.39 0.12
CA GLU A 35 -0.60 -7.92 1.10
C GLU A 35 -1.21 -6.78 1.88
N ALA A 36 -2.42 -6.98 2.38
CA ALA A 36 -3.08 -5.98 3.21
C ALA A 36 -3.87 -6.64 4.32
N THR A 37 -3.91 -5.95 5.45
CA THR A 37 -4.76 -6.29 6.58
C THR A 37 -5.58 -5.07 6.96
N ARG A 38 -6.72 -5.30 7.60
CA ARG A 38 -7.62 -4.26 8.06
C ARG A 38 -7.90 -4.46 9.54
N ASP A 39 -7.80 -3.37 10.32
CA ASP A 39 -8.23 -3.38 11.71
C ASP A 39 -9.77 -3.34 11.75
N GLY A 40 -10.38 -4.36 12.34
CA GLY A 40 -11.84 -4.47 12.44
C GLY A 40 -12.50 -3.39 13.29
N GLU A 41 -11.78 -2.78 14.23
CA GLU A 41 -12.32 -1.73 15.10
C GLU A 41 -12.23 -0.35 14.46
N SER A 42 -11.07 0.01 13.93
CA SER A 42 -10.82 1.34 13.39
C SER A 42 -11.07 1.46 11.89
N GLY A 43 -11.02 0.35 11.16
CA GLY A 43 -11.04 0.35 9.71
C GLY A 43 -9.73 0.78 9.06
N ASN A 44 -8.69 1.02 9.85
CA ASN A 44 -7.37 1.38 9.34
C ASN A 44 -6.77 0.19 8.59
N CYS A 45 -6.01 0.48 7.54
CA CYS A 45 -5.40 -0.54 6.69
C CYS A 45 -3.90 -0.55 6.85
N ARG A 46 -3.32 -1.73 6.73
CA ARG A 46 -1.87 -1.92 6.63
C ARG A 46 -1.56 -2.63 5.34
N PHE A 47 -0.71 -2.03 4.53
CA PHE A 47 -0.21 -2.64 3.29
C PHE A 47 1.26 -3.00 3.47
N THR A 48 1.61 -4.21 3.07
CA THR A 48 3.00 -4.67 3.03
C THR A 48 3.32 -5.11 1.62
N ALA A 49 4.36 -4.57 1.03
CA ALA A 49 4.75 -4.87 -0.34
C ALA A 49 6.25 -5.12 -0.47
N ARG A 50 6.61 -5.96 -1.45
CA ARG A 50 8.00 -6.13 -1.89
C ARG A 50 8.14 -5.45 -3.24
N ILE A 51 9.04 -4.48 -3.32
CA ILE A 51 9.20 -3.63 -4.50
C ILE A 51 10.67 -3.55 -4.88
N ASP A 52 10.96 -3.81 -6.15
CA ASP A 52 12.29 -3.59 -6.71
C ASP A 52 12.41 -2.12 -7.12
N ALA A 53 13.37 -1.43 -6.50
CA ALA A 53 13.57 0.00 -6.72
C ALA A 53 15.04 0.38 -6.50
N PRO A 54 15.50 1.53 -7.05
CA PRO A 54 16.88 1.98 -6.87
C PRO A 54 17.17 2.58 -5.49
N SER A 55 16.13 2.98 -4.75
CA SER A 55 16.28 3.59 -3.44
C SER A 55 15.05 3.34 -2.57
N PRO A 56 15.16 3.50 -1.23
CA PRO A 56 13.99 3.37 -0.35
C PRO A 56 12.89 4.38 -0.69
N GLU A 57 13.25 5.60 -1.03
CA GLU A 57 12.31 6.66 -1.39
C GLU A 57 11.55 6.30 -2.67
N ALA A 58 12.24 5.73 -3.66
CA ALA A 58 11.62 5.26 -4.89
C ALA A 58 10.66 4.10 -4.62
N ALA A 59 11.02 3.18 -3.72
CA ALA A 59 10.15 2.07 -3.33
C ALA A 59 8.86 2.58 -2.68
N LEU A 60 8.97 3.51 -1.75
CA LEU A 60 7.82 4.14 -1.10
C LEU A 60 6.94 4.86 -2.11
N GLY A 61 7.53 5.68 -2.97
CA GLY A 61 6.80 6.42 -4.01
C GLY A 61 6.05 5.49 -4.96
N SER A 62 6.68 4.37 -5.34
CA SER A 62 6.06 3.36 -6.20
C SER A 62 4.84 2.73 -5.53
N LEU A 63 4.94 2.34 -4.26
CA LEU A 63 3.81 1.75 -3.54
C LEU A 63 2.68 2.75 -3.36
N LEU A 64 2.97 3.99 -2.99
CA LEU A 64 1.96 5.04 -2.84
C LEU A 64 1.23 5.29 -4.17
N THR A 65 1.96 5.32 -5.28
CA THR A 65 1.38 5.50 -6.61
C THR A 65 0.46 4.34 -6.98
N VAL A 66 0.90 3.10 -6.75
CA VAL A 66 0.09 1.91 -7.03
C VAL A 66 -1.20 1.92 -6.21
N ILE A 67 -1.12 2.21 -4.92
CA ILE A 67 -2.30 2.27 -4.06
C ILE A 67 -3.24 3.39 -4.49
N ALA A 68 -2.72 4.56 -4.81
CA ALA A 68 -3.54 5.69 -5.27
C ALA A 68 -4.28 5.37 -6.57
N GLN A 69 -3.62 4.72 -7.52
CA GLN A 69 -4.23 4.32 -8.79
C GLN A 69 -5.26 3.19 -8.62
N THR A 70 -4.99 2.23 -7.75
CA THR A 70 -5.87 1.08 -7.57
C THR A 70 -7.05 1.36 -6.64
N SER A 71 -6.93 2.33 -5.74
CA SER A 71 -8.02 2.74 -4.86
C SER A 71 -9.08 3.62 -5.55
N GLY A 72 -8.73 4.19 -6.70
CA GLY A 72 -9.66 5.02 -7.48
C GLY A 72 -10.17 6.21 -6.67
N SER A 73 -11.49 6.34 -6.58
CA SER A 73 -12.16 7.46 -5.89
C SER A 73 -12.21 7.33 -4.37
N ILE A 74 -11.69 6.23 -3.80
CA ILE A 74 -11.72 6.01 -2.34
C ILE A 74 -10.79 6.98 -1.60
N GLY A 75 -9.73 7.47 -2.28
CA GLY A 75 -8.85 8.47 -1.70
C GLY A 75 -8.01 7.98 -0.53
N LEU A 76 -7.53 6.72 -0.60
CA LEU A 76 -6.73 6.13 0.49
C LEU A 76 -5.44 6.88 0.77
N VAL A 77 -4.87 7.54 -0.22
CA VAL A 77 -3.59 8.23 -0.09
C VAL A 77 -3.82 9.74 -0.18
N GLU A 78 -4.63 10.26 0.73
CA GLU A 78 -4.84 11.68 0.91
C GLU A 78 -3.91 12.22 1.99
N GLU A 79 -3.71 13.55 2.00
CA GLU A 79 -2.94 14.21 3.04
C GLU A 79 -3.55 13.92 4.42
N GLY A 80 -2.71 13.47 5.35
CA GLY A 80 -3.13 13.10 6.69
C GLY A 80 -3.62 11.67 6.84
N SER A 81 -3.73 10.91 5.74
CA SER A 81 -4.14 9.49 5.80
C SER A 81 -3.01 8.57 6.23
N LEU A 82 -1.76 8.95 5.96
CA LEU A 82 -0.60 8.13 6.28
C LEU A 82 -0.26 8.22 7.76
N LEU A 83 -0.39 7.10 8.48
CA LEU A 83 -0.12 7.01 9.92
C LEU A 83 1.31 6.57 10.22
N ARG A 84 1.84 5.64 9.43
CA ARG A 84 3.17 5.08 9.67
C ARG A 84 3.75 4.49 8.39
N VAL A 85 5.05 4.62 8.23
CA VAL A 85 5.83 4.03 7.14
C VAL A 85 7.01 3.26 7.71
N GLY A 86 7.20 2.04 7.22
CA GLY A 86 8.41 1.27 7.47
C GLY A 86 8.99 0.81 6.16
N ILE A 87 10.30 0.93 5.99
CA ILE A 87 11.01 0.47 4.79
C ILE A 87 12.23 -0.30 5.21
N GLU A 88 12.34 -1.55 4.73
CA GLU A 88 13.52 -2.39 4.97
C GLU A 88 14.09 -2.88 3.65
N ARG A 89 15.39 -2.86 3.54
CA ARG A 89 16.11 -3.46 2.42
C ARG A 89 16.23 -4.96 2.65
N GLU A 90 15.85 -5.72 1.66
CA GLU A 90 16.01 -7.19 1.67
C GLU A 90 17.31 -7.66 1.02
#